data_4bbf8cc2a9c8f63366dc8bff55c6ed37
#
_entry.id   4bbf8cc2a9c8f63366dc8bff55c6ed37
#
_cell.length_a   1.000
_cell.length_b   1.000
_cell.length_c   1.000
_cell.angle_alpha   90.00
_cell.angle_beta   90.00
_cell.angle_gamma   90.00
#
_symmetry.space_group_name_H-M   'P 1'
#
loop_
_entity.id
_entity.type
_entity.pdbx_description
1 polymer ?
#
loop_
_entity_poly.entity_id
_entity_poly.type
_entity_poly.pdbx_seq_one_letter_code
_entity_poly.pdbx_strand_id
1 'polypeptide(L)'
;MTRGILIIAALAAVACNRSNAAAPAAKAASAAAAPAAAAAPLGKGDLEIVVNGKPAVAWRASQIAAAGAVAVNNQNGEERDVWPLKKLTQALVGNGARVVAVATAGERVPIDEKAWNDPGRSLVLRLNHHGEYKAMWVDGSGNADEAFLKGVRRVEVVQ
;
A
#
# COMPACT_ATOMS: atom_id res chain seq x y z
N MET A 1 -24.64 33.42 40.25
CA MET A 1 -24.02 34.72 39.87
C MET A 1 -23.66 34.56 38.39
N THR A 2 -24.50 34.82 37.49
CA THR A 2 -25.05 36.03 36.87
C THR A 2 -24.01 36.84 36.07
N ARG A 3 -24.34 37.03 34.78
CA ARG A 3 -23.92 38.05 33.82
C ARG A 3 -22.71 37.68 32.94
N GLY A 4 -22.69 37.91 31.62
CA GLY A 4 -23.62 38.71 30.81
C GLY A 4 -23.28 38.59 29.33
N ILE A 5 -24.29 38.81 28.56
CA ILE A 5 -24.44 38.93 27.12
C ILE A 5 -23.58 40.05 26.54
N LEU A 6 -23.02 39.88 25.34
CA LEU A 6 -23.02 40.95 24.35
C LEU A 6 -23.02 40.46 22.91
N ILE A 7 -24.11 40.78 22.22
CA ILE A 7 -24.36 40.63 20.78
C ILE A 7 -23.89 41.89 20.10
N ILE A 8 -23.13 41.81 19.01
CA ILE A 8 -23.04 42.94 18.06
C ILE A 8 -23.22 42.33 16.65
N ALA A 9 -24.37 42.70 16.09
CA ALA A 9 -24.66 42.56 14.67
C ALA A 9 -24.18 43.81 13.93
N ALA A 10 -23.57 43.64 12.78
CA ALA A 10 -23.41 44.72 11.83
C ALA A 10 -23.76 44.19 10.42
N LEU A 11 -24.90 44.62 9.93
CA LEU A 11 -25.32 44.61 8.52
C LEU A 11 -24.56 45.74 7.78
N ALA A 12 -24.08 45.45 6.57
CA ALA A 12 -23.98 46.48 5.54
C ALA A 12 -24.19 45.82 4.17
N ALA A 13 -25.06 46.49 3.43
CA ALA A 13 -25.73 46.08 2.23
C ALA A 13 -25.01 46.62 0.96
N VAL A 14 -25.30 45.93 -0.17
CA VAL A 14 -25.58 46.43 -1.53
C VAL A 14 -24.43 47.07 -2.33
N ALA A 15 -24.09 46.41 -3.45
CA ALA A 15 -24.11 47.07 -4.76
C ALA A 15 -24.16 46.04 -5.90
N CYS A 16 -25.26 46.09 -6.62
CA CYS A 16 -25.43 45.47 -7.94
C CYS A 16 -24.48 46.15 -8.94
N ASN A 17 -23.78 45.37 -9.71
CA ASN A 17 -23.34 45.82 -11.02
C ASN A 17 -23.55 44.74 -12.06
N ARG A 18 -24.58 44.90 -12.90
CA ARG A 18 -24.80 44.12 -14.11
C ARG A 18 -23.82 44.64 -15.16
N SER A 19 -22.98 43.78 -15.64
CA SER A 19 -22.35 43.94 -16.94
C SER A 19 -22.37 42.60 -17.67
N ASN A 20 -23.28 42.53 -18.64
CA ASN A 20 -23.28 41.54 -19.69
C ASN A 20 -22.03 41.68 -20.51
N ALA A 21 -21.16 40.67 -20.41
CA ALA A 21 -20.13 40.41 -21.42
C ALA A 21 -20.15 38.92 -21.74
N ALA A 22 -20.55 38.60 -22.95
CA ALA A 22 -20.52 37.25 -23.49
C ALA A 22 -19.10 36.71 -23.45
N ALA A 23 -18.89 35.71 -22.63
CA ALA A 23 -17.62 34.93 -22.64
C ALA A 23 -17.66 33.93 -23.80
N PRO A 24 -16.60 33.84 -24.61
CA PRO A 24 -16.49 32.80 -25.64
C PRO A 24 -16.37 31.44 -24.98
N ALA A 25 -17.11 30.47 -25.53
CA ALA A 25 -17.08 29.07 -25.13
C ALA A 25 -15.63 28.56 -25.12
N ALA A 26 -15.07 28.38 -23.93
CA ALA A 26 -13.83 27.67 -23.76
C ALA A 26 -14.09 26.20 -24.11
N LYS A 27 -13.59 25.81 -25.27
CA LYS A 27 -13.49 24.46 -25.76
C LYS A 27 -12.74 23.65 -24.67
N ALA A 28 -13.49 22.78 -23.98
CA ALA A 28 -12.88 21.85 -23.04
C ALA A 28 -11.81 21.03 -23.78
N ALA A 29 -10.57 21.39 -23.56
CA ALA A 29 -9.44 20.56 -23.95
C ALA A 29 -9.57 19.27 -23.14
N SER A 30 -9.97 18.20 -23.82
CA SER A 30 -9.86 16.83 -23.30
C SER A 30 -8.40 16.64 -22.91
N ALA A 31 -8.13 16.63 -21.62
CA ALA A 31 -6.82 16.22 -21.13
C ALA A 31 -6.62 14.78 -21.58
N ALA A 32 -5.89 14.58 -22.65
CA ALA A 32 -5.40 13.28 -23.06
C ALA A 32 -4.67 12.72 -21.84
N ALA A 33 -5.17 11.60 -21.31
CA ALA A 33 -4.50 10.87 -20.26
C ALA A 33 -3.05 10.63 -20.72
N ALA A 34 -2.10 11.17 -19.98
CA ALA A 34 -0.69 10.93 -20.26
C ALA A 34 -0.50 9.40 -20.32
N PRO A 35 0.22 8.89 -21.32
CA PRO A 35 0.49 7.47 -21.42
C PRO A 35 1.15 7.04 -20.11
N ALA A 36 0.57 6.00 -19.47
CA ALA A 36 1.13 5.43 -18.26
C ALA A 36 2.60 5.14 -18.54
N ALA A 37 3.49 5.85 -17.87
CA ALA A 37 4.92 5.67 -18.03
C ALA A 37 5.21 4.18 -17.86
N ALA A 38 5.79 3.55 -18.87
CA ALA A 38 6.15 2.15 -18.84
C ALA A 38 6.94 1.92 -17.55
N ALA A 39 6.40 1.05 -16.69
CA ALA A 39 7.02 0.79 -15.40
C ALA A 39 8.46 0.35 -15.64
N ALA A 40 9.43 1.02 -15.02
CA ALA A 40 10.83 0.65 -15.14
C ALA A 40 10.99 -0.84 -14.74
N PRO A 41 11.86 -1.58 -15.43
CA PRO A 41 12.03 -3.00 -15.18
C PRO A 41 12.34 -3.25 -13.69
N LEU A 42 11.77 -4.34 -13.15
CA LEU A 42 11.99 -4.74 -11.77
C LEU A 42 13.45 -5.15 -11.59
N GLY A 43 14.11 -4.51 -10.61
CA GLY A 43 15.43 -4.88 -10.16
C GLY A 43 15.41 -6.05 -9.18
N LYS A 44 16.59 -6.43 -8.74
CA LYS A 44 16.77 -7.44 -7.69
C LYS A 44 16.18 -6.93 -6.37
N GLY A 45 15.28 -7.70 -5.76
CA GLY A 45 14.60 -7.30 -4.52
C GLY A 45 13.44 -6.30 -4.71
N ASP A 46 13.05 -5.99 -5.95
CA ASP A 46 11.83 -5.24 -6.24
C ASP A 46 10.63 -6.18 -6.33
N LEU A 47 9.44 -5.67 -5.98
CA LEU A 47 8.17 -6.38 -6.07
C LEU A 47 7.20 -5.62 -6.97
N GLU A 48 6.55 -6.33 -7.88
CA GLU A 48 5.40 -5.81 -8.61
C GLU A 48 4.19 -5.75 -7.68
N ILE A 49 3.49 -4.63 -7.71
CA ILE A 49 2.26 -4.45 -6.92
C ILE A 49 1.08 -4.29 -7.86
N VAL A 50 0.04 -5.07 -7.60
CA VAL A 50 -1.24 -4.98 -8.30
C VAL A 50 -2.28 -4.52 -7.30
N VAL A 51 -2.88 -3.36 -7.51
CA VAL A 51 -3.92 -2.80 -6.62
C VAL A 51 -5.27 -2.85 -7.34
N ASN A 52 -6.26 -3.50 -6.72
CA ASN A 52 -7.60 -3.68 -7.29
C ASN A 52 -7.56 -4.25 -8.74
N GLY A 53 -6.67 -5.21 -8.98
CA GLY A 53 -6.50 -5.86 -10.28
C GLY A 53 -5.74 -5.04 -11.33
N LYS A 54 -5.25 -3.85 -10.99
CA LYS A 54 -4.49 -2.98 -11.89
C LYS A 54 -3.04 -2.91 -11.47
N PRO A 55 -2.07 -3.02 -12.42
CA PRO A 55 -0.66 -2.79 -12.11
C PRO A 55 -0.48 -1.40 -11.48
N ALA A 56 0.23 -1.35 -10.37
CA ALA A 56 0.60 -0.13 -9.67
C ALA A 56 2.12 0.07 -9.73
N VAL A 57 2.62 1.08 -9.01
CA VAL A 57 4.05 1.32 -8.90
C VAL A 57 4.70 0.18 -8.11
N ALA A 58 5.80 -0.36 -8.63
CA ALA A 58 6.56 -1.39 -7.94
C ALA A 58 7.11 -0.91 -6.59
N TRP A 59 7.10 -1.78 -5.59
CA TRP A 59 7.85 -1.54 -4.37
C TRP A 59 9.34 -1.81 -4.62
N ARG A 60 10.15 -0.78 -4.51
CA ARG A 60 11.59 -0.90 -4.67
C ARG A 60 12.23 -1.51 -3.43
N ALA A 61 13.31 -2.26 -3.62
CA ALA A 61 14.05 -2.89 -2.52
C ALA A 61 14.39 -1.90 -1.40
N SER A 62 14.77 -0.66 -1.74
CA SER A 62 15.04 0.42 -0.78
C SER A 62 13.80 0.84 0.03
N GLN A 63 12.61 0.88 -0.58
CA GLN A 63 11.35 1.21 0.11
C GLN A 63 10.95 0.09 1.07
N ILE A 64 11.12 -1.17 0.64
CA ILE A 64 10.85 -2.33 1.48
C ILE A 64 11.79 -2.32 2.69
N ALA A 65 13.08 -2.09 2.47
CA ALA A 65 14.06 -1.96 3.55
C ALA A 65 13.71 -0.81 4.52
N ALA A 66 13.31 0.35 4.00
CA ALA A 66 12.93 1.52 4.80
C ALA A 66 11.66 1.31 5.63
N ALA A 67 10.76 0.42 5.21
CA ALA A 67 9.56 0.09 5.98
C ALA A 67 9.86 -0.64 7.31
N GLY A 68 11.09 -1.09 7.48
CA GLY A 68 11.61 -1.73 8.69
C GLY A 68 11.27 -3.21 8.77
N ALA A 69 12.32 -4.01 8.86
CA ALA A 69 12.23 -5.44 9.15
C ALA A 69 11.84 -5.67 10.62
N VAL A 70 11.39 -6.88 10.91
CA VAL A 70 11.28 -7.44 12.25
C VAL A 70 12.06 -8.73 12.31
N ALA A 71 12.69 -8.99 13.46
CA ALA A 71 13.40 -10.23 13.71
C ALA A 71 12.41 -11.34 14.06
N VAL A 72 12.59 -12.51 13.48
CA VAL A 72 11.82 -13.72 13.78
C VAL A 72 12.75 -14.91 13.88
N ASN A 73 12.38 -15.91 14.67
CA ASN A 73 13.11 -17.15 14.76
C ASN A 73 12.66 -18.11 13.65
N ASN A 74 13.61 -18.71 12.96
CA ASN A 74 13.31 -19.83 12.08
C ASN A 74 13.15 -21.14 12.91
N GLN A 75 12.75 -22.22 12.24
CA GLN A 75 12.58 -23.54 12.88
C GLN A 75 13.84 -24.09 13.58
N ASN A 76 15.01 -23.55 13.24
CA ASN A 76 16.28 -23.93 13.86
C ASN A 76 16.70 -22.99 15.01
N GLY A 77 15.83 -22.04 15.39
CA GLY A 77 16.11 -21.03 16.41
C GLY A 77 17.05 -19.91 15.95
N GLU A 78 17.34 -19.80 14.64
CA GLU A 78 18.15 -18.70 14.12
C GLU A 78 17.30 -17.48 13.86
N GLU A 79 17.76 -16.33 14.29
CA GLU A 79 17.12 -15.04 14.03
C GLU A 79 17.25 -14.63 12.57
N ARG A 80 16.17 -14.15 11.98
CA ARG A 80 16.10 -13.71 10.58
C ARG A 80 15.24 -12.46 10.44
N ASP A 81 15.70 -11.55 9.63
CA ASP A 81 14.92 -10.36 9.24
C ASP A 81 13.83 -10.73 8.25
N VAL A 82 12.61 -10.28 8.57
CA VAL A 82 11.43 -10.41 7.71
C VAL A 82 10.66 -9.10 7.64
N TRP A 83 9.88 -8.92 6.60
CA TRP A 83 9.01 -7.76 6.38
C TRP A 83 7.56 -8.18 6.47
N PRO A 84 6.81 -7.77 7.53
CA PRO A 84 5.39 -8.03 7.65
C PRO A 84 4.61 -7.35 6.52
N LEU A 85 3.85 -8.12 5.73
CA LEU A 85 3.09 -7.58 4.60
C LEU A 85 2.03 -6.57 5.03
N LYS A 86 1.42 -6.72 6.23
CA LYS A 86 0.51 -5.71 6.78
C LYS A 86 1.20 -4.34 6.94
N LYS A 87 2.43 -4.34 7.45
CA LYS A 87 3.22 -3.12 7.64
C LYS A 87 3.63 -2.51 6.30
N LEU A 88 4.06 -3.34 5.35
CA LEU A 88 4.40 -2.90 4.00
C LEU A 88 3.21 -2.30 3.25
N THR A 89 2.06 -2.99 3.25
CA THR A 89 0.86 -2.48 2.57
C THR A 89 0.37 -1.19 3.19
N GLN A 90 0.37 -1.09 4.51
CA GLN A 90 -0.01 0.15 5.21
C GLN A 90 0.92 1.31 4.87
N ALA A 91 2.23 1.08 4.82
CA ALA A 91 3.22 2.13 4.54
C ALA A 91 3.23 2.57 3.07
N LEU A 92 3.02 1.65 2.12
CA LEU A 92 3.26 1.87 0.70
C LEU A 92 1.99 1.95 -0.15
N VAL A 93 0.85 1.43 0.33
CA VAL A 93 -0.45 1.49 -0.36
C VAL A 93 -1.44 2.35 0.43
N GLY A 94 -1.48 2.19 1.75
CA GLY A 94 -2.36 2.95 2.62
C GLY A 94 -3.15 2.09 3.62
N ASN A 95 -3.83 2.77 4.53
CA ASN A 95 -4.65 2.12 5.54
C ASN A 95 -5.83 1.38 4.90
N GLY A 96 -6.16 0.21 5.45
CA GLY A 96 -7.23 -0.63 4.96
C GLY A 96 -6.85 -1.55 3.79
N ALA A 97 -5.66 -1.38 3.22
CA ALA A 97 -5.18 -2.25 2.16
C ALA A 97 -4.93 -3.68 2.68
N ARG A 98 -5.39 -4.68 1.91
CA ARG A 98 -5.28 -6.10 2.23
C ARG A 98 -4.60 -6.86 1.09
N VAL A 99 -3.64 -7.70 1.42
CA VAL A 99 -3.06 -8.65 0.44
C VAL A 99 -4.05 -9.76 0.16
N VAL A 100 -4.35 -9.99 -1.10
CA VAL A 100 -5.27 -11.05 -1.57
C VAL A 100 -4.54 -12.18 -2.28
N ALA A 101 -3.32 -11.96 -2.74
CA ALA A 101 -2.46 -13.00 -3.26
C ALA A 101 -0.99 -12.58 -3.24
N VAL A 102 -0.11 -13.58 -3.24
CA VAL A 102 1.31 -13.45 -3.56
C VAL A 102 1.63 -14.36 -4.74
N ALA A 103 2.53 -13.94 -5.63
CA ALA A 103 2.80 -14.69 -6.83
C ALA A 103 4.29 -14.68 -7.22
N THR A 104 4.69 -15.73 -7.92
CA THR A 104 5.94 -15.84 -8.67
C THR A 104 5.68 -15.58 -10.15
N ALA A 105 6.63 -15.87 -11.01
CA ALA A 105 6.42 -15.86 -12.47
C ALA A 105 5.44 -16.94 -12.96
N GLY A 106 5.29 -18.05 -12.23
CA GLY A 106 4.49 -19.21 -12.68
C GLY A 106 3.41 -19.68 -11.70
N GLU A 107 3.40 -19.15 -10.48
CA GLU A 107 2.49 -19.59 -9.43
C GLU A 107 1.85 -18.40 -8.74
N ARG A 108 0.56 -18.51 -8.42
CA ARG A 108 -0.22 -17.54 -7.67
C ARG A 108 -0.89 -18.21 -6.48
N VAL A 109 -0.56 -17.76 -5.28
CA VAL A 109 -1.15 -18.28 -4.04
C VAL A 109 -2.11 -17.24 -3.47
N PRO A 110 -3.42 -17.53 -3.41
CA PRO A 110 -4.39 -16.64 -2.80
C PRO A 110 -4.18 -16.58 -1.29
N ILE A 111 -4.42 -15.41 -0.71
CA ILE A 111 -4.38 -15.19 0.74
C ILE A 111 -5.83 -15.05 1.22
N ASP A 112 -6.26 -16.00 2.03
CA ASP A 112 -7.59 -15.99 2.62
C ASP A 112 -7.75 -14.81 3.59
N GLU A 113 -8.93 -14.19 3.57
CA GLU A 113 -9.21 -13.02 4.40
C GLU A 113 -9.17 -13.34 5.90
N LYS A 114 -9.67 -14.51 6.30
CA LYS A 114 -9.62 -14.94 7.71
C LYS A 114 -8.17 -15.12 8.16
N ALA A 115 -7.33 -15.75 7.30
CA ALA A 115 -5.91 -15.90 7.59
C ALA A 115 -5.18 -14.54 7.64
N TRP A 116 -5.53 -13.60 6.75
CA TRP A 116 -4.97 -12.24 6.79
C TRP A 116 -5.32 -11.49 8.07
N ASN A 117 -6.53 -11.64 8.58
CA ASN A 117 -7.04 -10.94 9.75
C ASN A 117 -6.76 -11.67 11.07
N ASP A 118 -6.18 -12.86 11.03
CA ASP A 118 -5.83 -13.62 12.23
C ASP A 118 -4.80 -12.83 13.07
N PRO A 119 -5.12 -12.45 14.33
CA PRO A 119 -4.19 -11.74 15.20
C PRO A 119 -3.03 -12.63 15.69
N GLY A 120 -3.21 -13.95 15.64
CA GLY A 120 -2.23 -14.94 16.12
C GLY A 120 -1.13 -15.23 15.10
N ARG A 121 -1.20 -14.67 13.88
CA ARG A 121 -0.19 -14.90 12.86
C ARG A 121 -0.05 -13.71 11.89
N SER A 122 1.10 -13.63 11.27
CA SER A 122 1.40 -12.57 10.30
C SER A 122 2.02 -13.14 9.04
N LEU A 123 1.51 -12.68 7.88
CA LEU A 123 2.14 -12.96 6.60
C LEU A 123 3.36 -12.07 6.43
N VAL A 124 4.52 -12.67 6.17
CA VAL A 124 5.79 -11.96 6.04
C VAL A 124 6.51 -12.34 4.75
N LEU A 125 7.36 -11.43 4.30
CA LEU A 125 8.36 -11.69 3.26
C LEU A 125 9.74 -11.79 3.90
N ARG A 126 10.53 -12.75 3.44
CA ARG A 126 11.95 -12.89 3.78
C ARG A 126 12.79 -12.84 2.51
N LEU A 127 13.79 -11.99 2.48
CA LEU A 127 14.73 -11.92 1.37
C LEU A 127 15.80 -13.00 1.55
N ASN A 128 16.06 -13.80 0.52
CA ASN A 128 17.16 -14.76 0.51
C ASN A 128 18.46 -14.11 -0.01
N HIS A 129 19.58 -14.82 0.08
CA HIS A 129 20.88 -14.33 -0.41
C HIS A 129 20.97 -14.16 -1.94
N HIS A 130 20.02 -14.74 -2.70
CA HIS A 130 19.90 -14.52 -4.13
C HIS A 130 19.12 -13.24 -4.47
N GLY A 131 18.51 -12.59 -3.47
CA GLY A 131 17.68 -11.41 -3.64
C GLY A 131 16.25 -11.72 -4.10
N GLU A 132 15.75 -12.89 -3.74
CA GLU A 132 14.38 -13.30 -3.98
C GLU A 132 13.62 -13.37 -2.66
N TYR A 133 12.34 -12.99 -2.70
CA TYR A 133 11.48 -13.09 -1.52
C TYR A 133 10.88 -14.49 -1.39
N LYS A 134 10.73 -14.91 -0.14
CA LYS A 134 9.94 -16.07 0.27
C LYS A 134 8.77 -15.57 1.10
N ALA A 135 7.57 -16.08 0.84
CA ALA A 135 6.40 -15.82 1.65
C ALA A 135 6.21 -16.94 2.68
N MET A 136 5.95 -16.55 3.93
CA MET A 136 5.73 -17.48 5.03
C MET A 136 4.81 -16.84 6.08
N TRP A 137 4.25 -17.67 6.94
CA TRP A 137 3.53 -17.20 8.12
C TRP A 137 4.46 -17.20 9.33
N VAL A 138 4.24 -16.26 10.21
CA VAL A 138 4.90 -16.16 11.51
C VAL A 138 3.82 -16.16 12.57
N ASP A 139 3.97 -16.97 13.60
CA ASP A 139 3.04 -17.04 14.73
C ASP A 139 3.22 -15.85 15.69
N GLY A 140 2.30 -15.75 16.66
CA GLY A 140 2.35 -14.70 17.69
C GLY A 140 3.55 -14.77 18.62
N SER A 141 4.29 -15.88 18.63
CA SER A 141 5.53 -16.08 19.39
C SER A 141 6.79 -15.70 18.60
N GLY A 142 6.63 -15.28 17.34
CA GLY A 142 7.73 -14.91 16.48
C GLY A 142 8.41 -16.09 15.78
N ASN A 143 7.80 -17.28 15.76
CA ASN A 143 8.33 -18.42 15.04
C ASN A 143 7.80 -18.45 13.61
N ALA A 144 8.70 -18.62 12.65
CA ALA A 144 8.34 -18.69 11.24
C ALA A 144 8.04 -20.12 10.82
N ASP A 145 6.92 -20.31 10.13
CA ASP A 145 6.58 -21.53 9.43
C ASP A 145 7.53 -21.77 8.25
N GLU A 146 7.46 -22.95 7.63
CA GLU A 146 8.13 -23.16 6.36
C GLU A 146 7.55 -22.22 5.29
N ALA A 147 8.41 -21.72 4.38
CA ALA A 147 7.98 -20.87 3.29
C ALA A 147 7.05 -21.65 2.33
N PHE A 148 5.81 -21.19 2.18
CA PHE A 148 4.84 -21.81 1.28
C PHE A 148 5.03 -21.34 -0.18
N LEU A 149 5.73 -20.23 -0.43
CA LEU A 149 6.04 -19.75 -1.76
C LEU A 149 7.45 -19.15 -1.79
N LYS A 150 8.27 -19.58 -2.75
CA LYS A 150 9.66 -19.11 -2.96
C LYS A 150 9.74 -18.36 -4.29
N GLY A 151 10.52 -17.30 -4.38
CA GLY A 151 10.66 -16.49 -5.59
C GLY A 151 9.49 -15.53 -5.82
N VAL A 152 8.91 -14.98 -4.74
CA VAL A 152 7.83 -14.00 -4.83
C VAL A 152 8.30 -12.76 -5.59
N ARG A 153 7.55 -12.36 -6.60
CA ARG A 153 7.79 -11.19 -7.44
C ARG A 153 6.61 -10.23 -7.51
N ARG A 154 5.42 -10.69 -7.10
CA ARG A 154 4.20 -9.91 -7.16
C ARG A 154 3.41 -10.03 -5.87
N VAL A 155 2.82 -8.92 -5.45
CA VAL A 155 1.85 -8.85 -4.36
C VAL A 155 0.58 -8.20 -4.90
N GLU A 156 -0.56 -8.87 -4.73
CA GLU A 156 -1.86 -8.36 -5.14
C GLU A 156 -2.60 -7.84 -3.90
N VAL A 157 -3.10 -6.63 -4.01
CA VAL A 157 -3.71 -5.88 -2.90
C VAL A 157 -5.09 -5.40 -3.31
N VAL A 158 -6.03 -5.40 -2.38
CA VAL A 158 -7.31 -4.68 -2.47
C VAL A 158 -7.34 -3.58 -1.43
N GLN A 159 -8.04 -2.50 -1.79
CA GLN A 159 -8.18 -1.31 -0.95
C GLN A 159 -9.65 -0.89 -0.89
#